data_9f9631a49945ae3ddf8b04b8712ef222
#
_entry.id   9f9631a49945ae3ddf8b04b8712ef222
#
_cell.length_a   1.000
_cell.length_b   1.000
_cell.length_c   1.000
_cell.angle_alpha   90.00
_cell.angle_beta   90.00
_cell.angle_gamma   90.00
#
_symmetry.space_group_name_H-M   'P 1'
#
loop_
_entity.id
_entity.type
_entity.pdbx_description
1 polymer ?
#
loop_
_entity_poly.entity_id
_entity_poly.type
_entity_poly.pdbx_seq_one_letter_code
_entity_poly.pdbx_strand_id
1 'polypeptide(L)'
;MASDPHYRLLTAEEFLQIDFGADMKAELDNGVIRMMAGGTRDHSRVQVNLTAFVRSALRGSGCTPYGSDMAVRTQDRSVRYPDLTIDCGAPGDRPDDLTLSDPRVIIEVLSPSTRHFDLTIKRDEYRAIDSVDTLAFVDVDAEALSVHQRIAGGWIETVFSTSLDLVIPSLDLTIPHTEIFARD
;
A
#
# COMPACT_ATOMS: atom_id res chain seq x y z
N MET A 1 -34.51 -27.77 -0.48
CA MET A 1 -33.66 -26.77 0.19
C MET A 1 -33.35 -25.73 -0.86
N ALA A 2 -33.93 -24.53 -0.80
CA ALA A 2 -33.61 -23.44 -1.71
C ALA A 2 -32.21 -22.96 -1.34
N SER A 3 -31.27 -23.08 -2.26
CA SER A 3 -29.96 -22.42 -2.18
C SER A 3 -30.23 -20.90 -2.17
N ASP A 4 -29.84 -20.20 -1.12
CA ASP A 4 -29.92 -18.76 -1.07
C ASP A 4 -29.04 -18.19 -2.22
N PRO A 5 -29.61 -17.56 -3.24
CA PRO A 5 -28.86 -17.16 -4.44
C PRO A 5 -28.05 -15.86 -4.25
N HIS A 6 -27.95 -15.28 -3.07
CA HIS A 6 -27.57 -13.89 -2.91
C HIS A 6 -26.18 -13.62 -2.32
N TYR A 7 -25.39 -14.63 -2.02
CA TYR A 7 -24.00 -14.44 -1.57
C TYR A 7 -23.00 -14.93 -2.61
N ARG A 8 -22.79 -14.12 -3.65
CA ARG A 8 -21.68 -14.32 -4.57
C ARG A 8 -20.52 -13.40 -4.17
N LEU A 9 -19.35 -13.99 -3.94
CA LEU A 9 -18.13 -13.24 -3.73
C LEU A 9 -17.71 -12.55 -5.04
N LEU A 10 -17.32 -11.30 -4.95
CA LEU A 10 -16.86 -10.51 -6.11
C LEU A 10 -15.47 -10.93 -6.56
N THR A 11 -15.21 -10.81 -7.85
CA THR A 11 -13.83 -10.79 -8.37
C THR A 11 -13.26 -9.38 -8.29
N ALA A 12 -11.94 -9.25 -8.43
CA ALA A 12 -11.27 -7.96 -8.47
C ALA A 12 -11.77 -7.11 -9.66
N GLU A 13 -11.96 -7.73 -10.84
CA GLU A 13 -12.48 -7.04 -12.02
C GLU A 13 -13.89 -6.49 -11.80
N GLU A 14 -14.77 -7.28 -11.19
CA GLU A 14 -16.13 -6.83 -10.89
C GLU A 14 -16.12 -5.68 -9.88
N PHE A 15 -15.29 -5.78 -8.85
CA PHE A 15 -15.16 -4.76 -7.83
C PHE A 15 -14.66 -3.41 -8.40
N LEU A 16 -13.65 -3.43 -9.27
CA LEU A 16 -13.08 -2.24 -9.89
C LEU A 16 -14.06 -1.49 -10.82
N GLN A 17 -15.15 -2.13 -11.24
CA GLN A 17 -16.21 -1.49 -12.04
C GLN A 17 -17.34 -0.90 -11.18
N ILE A 18 -17.31 -1.07 -9.86
CA ILE A 18 -18.36 -0.53 -8.99
C ILE A 18 -18.11 0.96 -8.75
N ASP A 19 -19.09 1.77 -9.08
CA ASP A 19 -19.12 3.17 -8.67
C ASP A 19 -19.68 3.26 -7.23
N PHE A 20 -18.80 3.56 -6.26
CA PHE A 20 -19.19 3.76 -4.87
C PHE A 20 -19.69 5.19 -4.60
N GLY A 21 -19.65 6.09 -5.60
CA GLY A 21 -19.94 7.51 -5.42
C GLY A 21 -18.76 8.27 -4.78
N ALA A 22 -18.89 9.60 -4.74
CA ALA A 22 -17.76 10.49 -4.38
C ALA A 22 -17.29 10.38 -2.93
N ASP A 23 -18.14 9.91 -2.02
CA ASP A 23 -17.87 9.97 -0.58
C ASP A 23 -17.48 8.62 0.04
N MET A 24 -17.38 7.57 -0.76
CA MET A 24 -17.13 6.23 -0.26
C MET A 24 -15.90 5.60 -0.92
N LYS A 25 -14.98 5.13 -0.08
CA LYS A 25 -13.88 4.25 -0.49
C LYS A 25 -14.07 2.86 0.11
N ALA A 26 -13.71 1.85 -0.65
CA ALA A 26 -13.78 0.46 -0.22
C ALA A 26 -12.59 -0.32 -0.75
N GLU A 27 -12.22 -1.37 -0.05
CA GLU A 27 -11.31 -2.44 -0.49
C GLU A 27 -12.11 -3.71 -0.75
N LEU A 28 -11.57 -4.61 -1.53
CA LEU A 28 -12.08 -5.96 -1.69
C LEU A 28 -11.23 -6.93 -0.87
N ASP A 29 -11.85 -7.63 0.06
CA ASP A 29 -11.21 -8.60 0.94
C ASP A 29 -11.77 -9.99 0.69
N ASN A 30 -11.03 -10.80 -0.04
CA ASN A 30 -11.46 -12.16 -0.43
C ASN A 30 -12.90 -12.21 -0.98
N GLY A 31 -13.24 -11.25 -1.85
CA GLY A 31 -14.54 -11.13 -2.50
C GLY A 31 -15.61 -10.40 -1.69
N VAL A 32 -15.28 -9.86 -0.51
CA VAL A 32 -16.17 -9.08 0.35
C VAL A 32 -15.76 -7.62 0.37
N ILE A 33 -16.70 -6.71 0.14
CA ILE A 33 -16.46 -5.27 0.21
C ILE A 33 -16.22 -4.85 1.67
N ARG A 34 -15.12 -4.15 1.91
CA ARG A 34 -14.79 -3.50 3.19
C ARG A 34 -14.74 -2.00 3.00
N MET A 35 -15.56 -1.28 3.72
CA MET A 35 -15.52 0.18 3.70
C MET A 35 -14.25 0.69 4.38
N MET A 36 -13.59 1.66 3.76
CA MET A 36 -12.42 2.34 4.32
C MET A 36 -12.89 3.52 5.18
N ALA A 37 -12.22 3.71 6.32
CA ALA A 37 -12.38 4.90 7.15
C ALA A 37 -11.31 5.94 6.79
N GLY A 38 -11.60 7.21 7.05
CA GLY A 38 -10.61 8.28 6.93
C GLY A 38 -9.50 8.17 7.98
N GLY A 39 -8.31 8.68 7.67
CA GLY A 39 -7.19 8.76 8.60
C GLY A 39 -7.25 9.99 9.52
N THR A 40 -6.40 9.98 10.57
CA THR A 40 -6.17 11.15 11.43
C THR A 40 -5.32 12.21 10.72
N ARG A 41 -5.23 13.41 11.31
CA ARG A 41 -4.33 14.46 10.81
C ARG A 41 -2.87 14.00 10.77
N ASP A 42 -2.39 13.30 11.79
CA ASP A 42 -1.02 12.82 11.84
C ASP A 42 -0.75 11.71 10.83
N HIS A 43 -1.70 10.79 10.61
CA HIS A 43 -1.64 9.82 9.52
C HIS A 43 -1.50 10.53 8.16
N SER A 44 -2.35 11.51 7.88
CA SER A 44 -2.31 12.26 6.63
C SER A 44 -1.00 13.05 6.45
N ARG A 45 -0.46 13.64 7.54
CA ARG A 45 0.82 14.34 7.51
C ARG A 45 1.96 13.41 7.10
N VAL A 46 2.07 12.25 7.73
CA VAL A 46 3.10 11.24 7.42
C VAL A 46 2.97 10.76 5.96
N GLN A 47 1.76 10.51 5.50
CA GLN A 47 1.50 10.13 4.11
C GLN A 47 1.94 11.22 3.12
N VAL A 48 1.69 12.50 3.42
CA VAL A 48 2.14 13.63 2.60
C VAL A 48 3.66 13.76 2.60
N ASN A 49 4.32 13.65 3.77
CA ASN A 49 5.78 13.71 3.89
C ASN A 49 6.44 12.63 3.04
N LEU A 50 6.01 11.37 3.18
CA LEU A 50 6.49 10.25 2.37
C LEU A 50 6.30 10.50 0.88
N THR A 51 5.11 10.90 0.47
CA THR A 51 4.79 11.15 -0.95
C THR A 51 5.65 12.27 -1.53
N ALA A 52 5.80 13.38 -0.82
CA ALA A 52 6.59 14.53 -1.27
C ALA A 52 8.07 14.16 -1.43
N PHE A 53 8.65 13.47 -0.43
CA PHE A 53 10.04 13.04 -0.47
C PHE A 53 10.29 12.09 -1.64
N VAL A 54 9.49 11.02 -1.74
CA VAL A 54 9.62 10.01 -2.80
C VAL A 54 9.43 10.61 -4.18
N ARG A 55 8.41 11.47 -4.36
CA ARG A 55 8.16 12.15 -5.63
C ARG A 55 9.32 13.02 -6.06
N SER A 56 9.97 13.70 -5.13
CA SER A 56 11.16 14.51 -5.40
C SER A 56 12.37 13.67 -5.78
N ALA A 57 12.62 12.61 -5.03
CA ALA A 57 13.79 11.76 -5.19
C ALA A 57 13.75 10.92 -6.48
N LEU A 58 12.57 10.45 -6.87
CA LEU A 58 12.40 9.55 -8.02
C LEU A 58 12.13 10.25 -9.36
N ARG A 59 12.31 11.57 -9.45
CA ARG A 59 12.14 12.28 -10.74
C ARG A 59 13.09 11.74 -11.79
N GLY A 60 12.52 11.27 -12.92
CA GLY A 60 13.29 10.75 -14.05
C GLY A 60 13.83 9.32 -13.90
N SER A 61 13.48 8.63 -12.79
CA SER A 61 13.88 7.24 -12.57
C SER A 61 13.04 6.22 -13.35
N GLY A 62 11.87 6.62 -13.85
CA GLY A 62 10.88 5.71 -14.42
C GLY A 62 9.90 5.16 -13.38
N CYS A 63 10.12 5.41 -12.07
CA CYS A 63 9.23 4.99 -11.00
C CYS A 63 8.43 6.19 -10.46
N THR A 64 7.17 5.96 -10.10
CA THR A 64 6.25 7.01 -9.64
C THR A 64 5.55 6.58 -8.35
N PRO A 65 5.50 7.47 -7.33
CA PRO A 65 4.66 7.23 -6.16
C PRO A 65 3.19 7.52 -6.45
N TYR A 66 2.32 6.64 -6.00
CA TYR A 66 0.86 6.75 -6.03
C TYR A 66 0.30 6.65 -4.62
N GLY A 67 -0.65 7.51 -4.30
CA GLY A 67 -1.37 7.47 -3.02
C GLY A 67 -2.52 6.49 -3.00
N SER A 68 -3.31 6.54 -1.95
CA SER A 68 -4.41 5.62 -1.66
C SER A 68 -5.60 5.66 -2.64
N ASP A 69 -5.49 6.38 -3.75
CA ASP A 69 -6.50 6.38 -4.83
C ASP A 69 -6.19 5.37 -5.94
N MET A 70 -4.97 4.81 -5.94
CA MET A 70 -4.58 3.80 -6.91
C MET A 70 -4.64 2.41 -6.31
N ALA A 71 -5.32 1.51 -7.02
CA ALA A 71 -5.52 0.15 -6.56
C ALA A 71 -4.30 -0.73 -6.84
N VAL A 72 -4.04 -1.65 -5.91
CA VAL A 72 -3.15 -2.80 -6.07
C VAL A 72 -4.00 -4.06 -5.99
N ARG A 73 -4.04 -4.82 -7.08
CA ARG A 73 -4.67 -6.15 -7.08
C ARG A 73 -3.72 -7.13 -6.42
N THR A 74 -4.11 -7.64 -5.27
CA THR A 74 -3.26 -8.59 -4.51
C THR A 74 -3.59 -10.04 -4.83
N GLN A 75 -4.86 -10.33 -5.15
CA GLN A 75 -5.36 -11.66 -5.49
C GLN A 75 -6.56 -11.54 -6.46
N ASP A 76 -7.08 -12.68 -6.94
CA ASP A 76 -8.26 -12.71 -7.82
C ASP A 76 -9.51 -12.08 -7.19
N ARG A 77 -9.57 -12.04 -5.86
CA ARG A 77 -10.69 -11.51 -5.09
C ARG A 77 -10.26 -10.53 -4.01
N SER A 78 -9.08 -9.94 -4.14
CA SER A 78 -8.59 -8.93 -3.20
C SER A 78 -7.98 -7.75 -3.94
N VAL A 79 -8.43 -6.55 -3.57
CA VAL A 79 -7.97 -5.26 -4.08
C VAL A 79 -7.73 -4.36 -2.89
N ARG A 80 -6.53 -3.75 -2.81
CA ARG A 80 -6.10 -2.86 -1.74
C ARG A 80 -5.77 -1.48 -2.30
N TYR A 81 -5.85 -0.49 -1.43
CA TYR A 81 -5.46 0.89 -1.71
C TYR A 81 -4.43 1.35 -0.67
N PRO A 82 -3.16 0.97 -0.84
CA PRO A 82 -2.11 1.33 0.12
C PRO A 82 -1.95 2.84 0.26
N ASP A 83 -1.48 3.29 1.41
CA ASP A 83 -1.24 4.71 1.67
C ASP A 83 -0.22 5.32 0.71
N LEU A 84 0.80 4.54 0.34
CA LEU A 84 1.76 4.89 -0.71
C LEU A 84 2.25 3.63 -1.42
N THR A 85 2.20 3.64 -2.75
CA THR A 85 2.80 2.60 -3.59
C THR A 85 3.78 3.26 -4.55
N ILE A 86 5.00 2.70 -4.69
CA ILE A 86 5.92 3.10 -5.75
C ILE A 86 5.81 2.05 -6.85
N ASP A 87 5.36 2.49 -8.01
CA ASP A 87 5.21 1.67 -9.21
C ASP A 87 6.24 2.10 -10.24
N CYS A 88 6.90 1.12 -10.87
CA CYS A 88 7.91 1.40 -11.88
C CYS A 88 7.40 1.19 -13.31
N GLY A 89 6.09 0.91 -13.43
CA GLY A 89 5.41 0.76 -14.70
C GLY A 89 5.76 -0.53 -15.42
N ALA A 90 4.89 -0.92 -16.33
CA ALA A 90 5.11 -2.03 -17.25
C ALA A 90 4.84 -1.62 -18.70
N PRO A 91 5.41 -2.33 -19.67
CA PRO A 91 5.06 -2.09 -21.07
C PRO A 91 3.58 -2.27 -21.32
N GLY A 92 2.92 -1.21 -21.82
CA GLY A 92 1.50 -1.22 -22.13
C GLY A 92 0.60 -0.51 -21.10
N ASP A 93 1.15 0.02 -20.00
CA ASP A 93 0.39 0.82 -19.04
C ASP A 93 -0.24 2.05 -19.68
N ARG A 94 -1.46 2.36 -19.26
CA ARG A 94 -2.25 3.46 -19.79
C ARG A 94 -2.66 4.41 -18.66
N PRO A 95 -2.88 5.70 -18.97
CA PRO A 95 -3.30 6.69 -17.97
C PRO A 95 -4.67 6.40 -17.33
N ASP A 96 -5.50 5.57 -17.95
CA ASP A 96 -6.82 5.18 -17.49
C ASP A 96 -6.88 3.80 -16.81
N ASP A 97 -5.73 3.18 -16.57
CA ASP A 97 -5.67 1.93 -15.82
C ASP A 97 -6.09 2.15 -14.37
N LEU A 98 -6.90 1.22 -13.85
CA LEU A 98 -7.45 1.29 -12.49
C LEU A 98 -6.55 0.64 -11.44
N THR A 99 -5.53 -0.09 -11.87
CA THR A 99 -4.58 -0.80 -10.99
C THR A 99 -3.15 -0.56 -11.43
N LEU A 100 -2.24 -0.59 -10.46
CA LEU A 100 -0.80 -0.57 -10.72
C LEU A 100 -0.34 -1.93 -11.23
N SER A 101 0.59 -1.92 -12.19
CA SER A 101 1.04 -3.12 -12.91
C SER A 101 2.36 -3.69 -12.40
N ASP A 102 3.24 -2.85 -11.85
CA ASP A 102 4.56 -3.24 -11.34
C ASP A 102 4.89 -2.55 -10.00
N PRO A 103 4.03 -2.73 -8.95
CA PRO A 103 4.29 -2.17 -7.64
C PRO A 103 5.58 -2.76 -7.06
N ARG A 104 6.56 -1.90 -6.77
CA ARG A 104 7.86 -2.27 -6.21
C ARG A 104 7.90 -2.12 -4.70
N VAL A 105 7.33 -1.04 -4.21
CA VAL A 105 7.33 -0.69 -2.79
C VAL A 105 5.91 -0.38 -2.36
N ILE A 106 5.51 -0.93 -1.24
CA ILE A 106 4.22 -0.62 -0.60
C ILE A 106 4.49 -0.11 0.81
N ILE A 107 3.84 1.00 1.17
CA ILE A 107 3.94 1.61 2.49
C ILE A 107 2.53 1.77 3.05
N GLU A 108 2.29 1.23 4.24
CA GLU A 108 1.06 1.44 5.03
C GLU A 108 1.37 2.29 6.25
N VAL A 109 0.62 3.35 6.43
CA VAL A 109 0.65 4.19 7.62
C VAL A 109 -0.40 3.67 8.59
N LEU A 110 0.04 3.04 9.66
CA LEU A 110 -0.84 2.29 10.56
C LEU A 110 -1.80 3.18 11.32
N SER A 111 -3.04 2.74 11.40
CA SER A 111 -4.07 3.30 12.28
C SER A 111 -4.50 2.28 13.35
N PRO A 112 -4.96 2.70 14.53
CA PRO A 112 -5.41 1.76 15.55
C PRO A 112 -6.48 0.77 15.06
N SER A 113 -7.36 1.21 14.15
CA SER A 113 -8.48 0.40 13.65
C SER A 113 -8.07 -0.65 12.61
N THR A 114 -7.00 -0.41 11.85
CA THR A 114 -6.58 -1.30 10.75
C THR A 114 -5.27 -2.03 11.06
N ARG A 115 -4.51 -1.61 12.07
CA ARG A 115 -3.17 -2.12 12.40
C ARG A 115 -3.04 -3.65 12.32
N HIS A 116 -3.95 -4.37 12.95
CA HIS A 116 -3.88 -5.84 12.95
C HIS A 116 -4.05 -6.40 11.54
N PHE A 117 -4.99 -5.85 10.78
CA PHE A 117 -5.27 -6.27 9.41
C PHE A 117 -4.10 -5.97 8.48
N ASP A 118 -3.51 -4.78 8.61
CA ASP A 118 -2.35 -4.35 7.81
C ASP A 118 -1.14 -5.23 8.07
N LEU A 119 -0.84 -5.52 9.36
CA LEU A 119 0.31 -6.33 9.78
C LEU A 119 0.13 -7.85 9.60
N THR A 120 -1.05 -8.31 9.20
CA THR A 120 -1.33 -9.74 8.98
C THR A 120 -1.79 -9.99 7.56
N ILE A 121 -3.04 -9.74 7.26
CA ILE A 121 -3.66 -10.10 5.98
C ILE A 121 -3.01 -9.33 4.82
N LYS A 122 -2.95 -7.98 4.90
CA LYS A 122 -2.37 -7.18 3.82
C LYS A 122 -0.87 -7.46 3.64
N ARG A 123 -0.12 -7.60 4.73
CA ARG A 123 1.29 -7.96 4.67
C ARG A 123 1.51 -9.24 3.85
N ASP A 124 0.75 -10.28 4.13
CA ASP A 124 0.92 -11.57 3.46
C ASP A 124 0.47 -11.50 1.99
N GLU A 125 -0.59 -10.75 1.70
CA GLU A 125 -1.03 -10.48 0.33
C GLU A 125 0.03 -9.71 -0.46
N TYR A 126 0.60 -8.64 0.10
CA TYR A 126 1.65 -7.84 -0.57
C TYR A 126 2.93 -8.63 -0.80
N ARG A 127 3.31 -9.48 0.14
CA ARG A 127 4.46 -10.38 -0.02
C ARG A 127 4.28 -11.41 -1.14
N ALA A 128 3.06 -11.74 -1.50
CA ALA A 128 2.74 -12.67 -2.58
C ALA A 128 2.84 -12.03 -3.98
N ILE A 129 2.89 -10.70 -4.08
CA ILE A 129 3.09 -9.99 -5.35
C ILE A 129 4.56 -10.09 -5.74
N ASP A 130 4.86 -10.69 -6.87
CA ASP A 130 6.24 -10.98 -7.29
C ASP A 130 7.09 -9.72 -7.49
N SER A 131 6.49 -8.63 -7.98
CA SER A 131 7.17 -7.36 -8.21
C SER A 131 7.52 -6.61 -6.93
N VAL A 132 6.79 -6.83 -5.83
CA VAL A 132 7.03 -6.13 -4.57
C VAL A 132 8.31 -6.65 -3.91
N ASP A 133 9.24 -5.77 -3.66
CA ASP A 133 10.51 -6.08 -3.00
C ASP A 133 10.68 -5.41 -1.63
N THR A 134 9.94 -4.35 -1.36
CA THR A 134 10.00 -3.64 -0.09
C THR A 134 8.59 -3.33 0.43
N LEU A 135 8.32 -3.69 1.69
CA LEU A 135 7.13 -3.28 2.43
C LEU A 135 7.57 -2.47 3.65
N ALA A 136 6.88 -1.38 3.93
CA ALA A 136 7.09 -0.62 5.15
C ALA A 136 5.75 -0.38 5.88
N PHE A 137 5.79 -0.55 7.19
CA PHE A 137 4.69 -0.24 8.09
C PHE A 137 5.12 0.88 9.01
N VAL A 138 4.41 2.00 8.97
CA VAL A 138 4.74 3.22 9.69
C VAL A 138 3.79 3.37 10.87
N ASP A 139 4.31 3.24 12.09
CA ASP A 139 3.58 3.50 13.31
C ASP A 139 3.70 4.98 13.68
N VAL A 140 2.62 5.73 13.49
CA VAL A 140 2.61 7.18 13.70
C VAL A 140 2.73 7.55 15.17
N ASP A 141 2.09 6.77 16.05
CA ASP A 141 2.05 7.05 17.50
C ASP A 141 3.41 6.79 18.15
N ALA A 142 4.09 5.73 17.74
CA ALA A 142 5.41 5.36 18.24
C ALA A 142 6.56 6.02 17.46
N GLU A 143 6.28 6.71 16.35
CA GLU A 143 7.28 7.20 15.38
C GLU A 143 8.29 6.10 14.99
N ALA A 144 7.77 4.93 14.64
CA ALA A 144 8.57 3.74 14.41
C ALA A 144 8.24 3.09 13.06
N LEU A 145 9.24 2.45 12.48
CA LEU A 145 9.11 1.72 11.22
C LEU A 145 9.36 0.22 11.43
N SER A 146 8.59 -0.61 10.73
CA SER A 146 8.93 -2.00 10.43
C SER A 146 9.10 -2.12 8.93
N VAL A 147 10.23 -2.66 8.49
CA VAL A 147 10.58 -2.78 7.07
C VAL A 147 10.83 -4.23 6.72
N HIS A 148 10.20 -4.68 5.65
CA HIS A 148 10.34 -6.04 5.13
C HIS A 148 10.95 -5.95 3.73
N GLN A 149 12.01 -6.66 3.49
CA GLN A 149 12.73 -6.66 2.22
C GLN A 149 12.83 -8.06 1.66
N ARG A 150 12.55 -8.19 0.37
CA ARG A 150 12.65 -9.47 -0.35
C ARG A 150 14.12 -9.81 -0.58
N ILE A 151 14.47 -11.04 -0.28
CA ILE A 151 15.79 -11.61 -0.55
C ILE A 151 15.63 -12.93 -1.32
N ALA A 152 16.75 -13.50 -1.77
CA ALA A 152 16.74 -14.85 -2.34
C ALA A 152 16.22 -15.85 -1.30
N GLY A 153 15.04 -16.43 -1.59
CA GLY A 153 14.42 -17.45 -0.73
C GLY A 153 13.47 -16.94 0.35
N GLY A 154 13.13 -15.64 0.38
CA GLY A 154 12.14 -15.14 1.33
C GLY A 154 12.20 -13.65 1.63
N TRP A 155 11.94 -13.30 2.88
CA TRP A 155 11.88 -11.92 3.35
C TRP A 155 12.72 -11.76 4.63
N ILE A 156 13.45 -10.64 4.71
CA ILE A 156 14.02 -10.15 5.97
C ILE A 156 13.08 -9.12 6.54
N GLU A 157 12.84 -9.19 7.84
CA GLU A 157 11.96 -8.28 8.55
C GLU A 157 12.75 -7.55 9.65
N THR A 158 12.70 -6.22 9.61
CA THR A 158 13.18 -5.36 10.69
C THR A 158 11.98 -5.05 11.60
N VAL A 159 12.10 -5.37 12.88
CA VAL A 159 11.08 -5.03 13.89
C VAL A 159 10.92 -3.52 14.03
N PHE A 160 9.81 -3.06 14.56
CA PHE A 160 9.56 -1.64 14.77
C PHE A 160 10.71 -0.97 15.54
N SER A 161 11.24 0.10 14.95
CA SER A 161 12.33 0.90 15.49
C SER A 161 12.06 2.39 15.30
N THR A 162 12.33 3.18 16.32
CA THR A 162 12.10 4.64 16.38
C THR A 162 13.22 5.48 15.77
N SER A 163 14.26 4.86 15.23
CA SER A 163 15.41 5.57 14.62
C SER A 163 15.83 4.96 13.28
N LEU A 164 14.92 4.21 12.66
CA LEU A 164 15.17 3.52 11.41
C LEU A 164 14.85 4.42 10.22
N ASP A 165 15.84 4.69 9.38
CA ASP A 165 15.58 5.24 8.05
C ASP A 165 14.96 4.17 7.15
N LEU A 166 14.04 4.57 6.28
CA LEU A 166 13.47 3.66 5.30
C LEU A 166 14.42 3.53 4.11
N VAL A 167 15.16 2.43 4.07
CA VAL A 167 16.07 2.10 2.97
C VAL A 167 15.33 1.22 1.96
N ILE A 168 15.37 1.61 0.68
CA ILE A 168 14.78 0.91 -0.47
C ILE A 168 15.88 0.60 -1.47
N PRO A 169 16.57 -0.54 -1.32
CA PRO A 169 17.78 -0.84 -2.10
C PRO A 169 17.54 -0.93 -3.61
N SER A 170 16.39 -1.43 -4.02
CA SER A 170 16.02 -1.57 -5.45
C SER A 170 15.92 -0.23 -6.19
N LEU A 171 15.70 0.85 -5.46
CA LEU A 171 15.56 2.21 -6.00
C LEU A 171 16.72 3.13 -5.64
N ASP A 172 17.75 2.61 -4.97
CA ASP A 172 18.86 3.40 -4.40
C ASP A 172 18.33 4.62 -3.60
N LEU A 173 17.28 4.38 -2.81
CA LEU A 173 16.57 5.42 -2.08
C LEU A 173 16.64 5.17 -0.58
N THR A 174 16.97 6.22 0.17
CA THR A 174 16.83 6.24 1.63
C THR A 174 15.98 7.44 2.03
N ILE A 175 14.92 7.18 2.78
CA ILE A 175 14.06 8.21 3.36
C ILE A 175 14.43 8.34 4.83
N PRO A 176 15.02 9.47 5.25
CA PRO A 176 15.38 9.67 6.66
C PRO A 176 14.16 9.61 7.56
N HIS A 177 14.30 9.00 8.74
CA HIS A 177 13.26 8.97 9.76
C HIS A 177 12.71 10.36 10.07
N THR A 178 13.60 11.36 10.15
CA THR A 178 13.23 12.76 10.41
C THR A 178 12.35 13.38 9.34
N GLU A 179 12.49 12.97 8.09
CA GLU A 179 11.64 13.43 6.98
C GLU A 179 10.25 12.78 7.03
N ILE A 180 10.18 11.51 7.42
CA ILE A 180 8.90 10.79 7.55
C ILE A 180 8.01 11.44 8.59
N PHE A 181 8.59 11.79 9.75
CA PHE A 181 7.86 12.30 10.91
C PHE A 181 7.93 13.83 11.09
N ALA A 182 8.45 14.57 10.09
CA ALA A 182 8.53 16.04 10.14
C ALA A 182 7.19 16.71 10.51
N ARG A 183 7.26 17.79 11.30
CA ARG A 183 6.11 18.53 11.85
C ARG A 183 6.26 20.04 11.63
N ASP A 184 6.60 20.45 10.46
CA ASP A 184 6.80 21.87 10.12
C ASP A 184 5.50 22.70 10.26
#